data_82999116525752aca72b26a8ac16acdf
#
_entry.id   82999116525752aca72b26a8ac16acdf
#
_cell.length_a   1.000
_cell.length_b   1.000
_cell.length_c   1.000
_cell.angle_alpha   90.00
_cell.angle_beta   90.00
_cell.angle_gamma   90.00
#
_symmetry.space_group_name_H-M   'P 1'
#
loop_
_entity.id
_entity.type
_entity.pdbx_description
1 polymer ?
#
loop_
_entity_poly.entity_id
_entity_poly.type
_entity_poly.pdbx_seq_one_letter_code
_entity_poly.pdbx_strand_id
1 'polypeptide(L)'
;LFMKGDTLWKLFVCVVCVLAISQYISLCKLVPTADDHGKGEEIRYYPYQESIPLDSAGRGDESAVEASKVHYIPFESSKTSELKKQSLEIPVVNKVKEIVSSSKTSLPNPAIVIIGCSRYSNIMNSVHAVLKLKGVEYYRVYVSLGCPAQLKQNFMQSAMPKEVTILEFNDSVTEPPFLKIFRHYVFMFHKIFDEYKHSHLLVLEDDLLISPSILSFLDQTSRILDKDPSLLCVSLFNDNAFAEPFDVKLLHRGSQFPNLGLFFNRRGYELVWNISLPNFTTTGWDHWFRMRAEELHMECVFPAVPRIRHQKGLIGTTVKINDGSQLHLMPYLTSEEDVDLGDLSYLVQDAYDRWIVSQFAPATLEETVLRNMQITVDDLIEGKARYDVKTAEKMSWSHLASKKGIWESEMKVISYGNVYSLISVLSNKNVKLIVVLMTNEYYKTIAPILKLANSPRGFHKGSLFLRVNGKELILLDRREAWFLLPEKDIVFYDPANVIRTAAPDESCQEVCERLSTTTQRYVCDMNQLQFVNRCTQLKRFFPCERGCAHEVGQDLPVYVNTTIKTQGYCLYSTDVQPLCDYAVTVTQRLCVCSTPQVRNYGFKPLVLRETNLELLNRKRRKGLL
;
A
#
# COMPACT_ATOMS: atom_id res chain seq x y z
N LEU A 1 -34.31 -12.94 60.54
CA LEU A 1 -32.86 -12.66 60.60
C LEU A 1 -32.57 -11.51 59.67
N PHE A 2 -32.62 -10.26 60.16
CA PHE A 2 -32.24 -9.06 59.42
C PHE A 2 -30.74 -8.82 59.57
N MET A 3 -29.97 -9.07 58.54
CA MET A 3 -28.58 -8.61 58.48
C MET A 3 -28.56 -7.09 58.29
N LYS A 4 -27.77 -6.37 59.13
CA LYS A 4 -27.61 -4.92 59.04
C LYS A 4 -26.97 -4.56 57.68
N GLY A 5 -27.42 -3.50 57.03
CA GLY A 5 -27.04 -3.07 55.70
C GLY A 5 -25.54 -2.96 55.43
N ASP A 6 -24.74 -2.70 56.49
CA ASP A 6 -23.28 -2.58 56.42
C ASP A 6 -22.58 -3.91 56.07
N THR A 7 -23.15 -5.05 56.48
CA THR A 7 -22.57 -6.36 56.17
C THR A 7 -22.86 -6.78 54.70
N LEU A 8 -24.02 -6.39 54.20
CA LEU A 8 -24.41 -6.66 52.79
C LEU A 8 -23.53 -5.85 51.81
N TRP A 9 -23.22 -4.59 52.16
CA TRP A 9 -22.37 -3.73 51.37
C TRP A 9 -20.90 -4.22 51.34
N LYS A 10 -20.36 -4.67 52.47
CA LYS A 10 -19.04 -5.29 52.52
C LYS A 10 -18.94 -6.58 51.72
N LEU A 11 -20.00 -7.42 51.72
CA LEU A 11 -20.05 -8.63 50.91
C LEU A 11 -20.07 -8.28 49.40
N PHE A 12 -20.86 -7.28 49.03
CA PHE A 12 -20.97 -6.81 47.64
C PHE A 12 -19.64 -6.28 47.10
N VAL A 13 -18.94 -5.45 47.90
CA VAL A 13 -17.61 -4.93 47.53
C VAL A 13 -16.59 -6.06 47.43
N CYS A 14 -16.58 -7.05 48.34
CA CYS A 14 -15.72 -8.22 48.22
C CYS A 14 -15.99 -9.04 46.94
N VAL A 15 -17.26 -9.29 46.58
CA VAL A 15 -17.61 -10.02 45.38
C VAL A 15 -17.16 -9.27 44.12
N VAL A 16 -17.36 -7.97 44.09
CA VAL A 16 -16.91 -7.13 42.94
C VAL A 16 -15.39 -7.12 42.83
N CYS A 17 -14.65 -7.03 43.96
CA CYS A 17 -13.20 -7.11 43.94
C CYS A 17 -12.69 -8.49 43.50
N VAL A 18 -13.31 -9.58 43.94
CA VAL A 18 -12.94 -10.94 43.52
C VAL A 18 -13.21 -11.15 42.04
N LEU A 19 -14.33 -10.64 41.47
CA LEU A 19 -14.62 -10.69 40.06
C LEU A 19 -13.65 -9.85 39.23
N ALA A 20 -13.28 -8.66 39.69
CA ALA A 20 -12.29 -7.80 39.05
C ALA A 20 -10.91 -8.45 39.03
N ILE A 21 -10.49 -9.06 40.15
CA ILE A 21 -9.21 -9.80 40.26
C ILE A 21 -9.24 -11.04 39.34
N SER A 22 -10.36 -11.78 39.28
CA SER A 22 -10.51 -12.93 38.39
C SER A 22 -10.42 -12.53 36.92
N GLN A 23 -11.05 -11.40 36.54
CA GLN A 23 -10.91 -10.86 35.17
C GLN A 23 -9.50 -10.38 34.89
N TYR A 24 -8.85 -9.74 35.85
CA TYR A 24 -7.44 -9.32 35.73
C TYR A 24 -6.48 -10.51 35.57
N ILE A 25 -6.67 -11.57 36.35
CA ILE A 25 -5.89 -12.82 36.24
C ILE A 25 -6.16 -13.53 34.90
N SER A 26 -7.38 -13.49 34.37
CA SER A 26 -7.69 -14.01 33.03
C SER A 26 -7.05 -13.18 31.92
N LEU A 27 -6.95 -11.87 32.08
CA LEU A 27 -6.22 -10.98 31.17
C LEU A 27 -4.71 -11.16 31.27
N CYS A 28 -4.16 -11.37 32.47
CA CYS A 28 -2.75 -11.66 32.66
C CYS A 28 -2.32 -13.04 32.12
N LYS A 29 -3.25 -14.03 32.05
CA LYS A 29 -2.98 -15.32 31.41
C LYS A 29 -2.95 -15.26 29.86
N LEU A 30 -3.37 -14.14 29.27
CA LEU A 30 -3.26 -13.87 27.83
C LEU A 30 -1.98 -13.12 27.44
N VAL A 31 -1.15 -12.76 28.42
CA VAL A 31 0.20 -12.22 28.17
C VAL A 31 1.19 -13.36 28.42
N PRO A 32 1.95 -13.82 27.41
CA PRO A 32 2.97 -14.85 27.63
C PRO A 32 4.05 -14.27 28.56
N THR A 33 4.25 -14.88 29.71
CA THR A 33 5.41 -14.62 30.57
C THR A 33 6.65 -15.14 29.85
N ALA A 34 7.65 -14.29 29.73
CA ALA A 34 8.96 -14.64 29.18
C ALA A 34 9.77 -15.45 30.21
N ASP A 35 9.42 -16.72 30.42
CA ASP A 35 10.25 -17.72 31.07
C ASP A 35 9.64 -19.11 30.81
N ASP A 36 9.81 -19.60 29.59
CA ASP A 36 9.78 -21.02 29.32
C ASP A 36 10.70 -21.31 28.13
N HIS A 37 11.81 -21.98 28.41
CA HIS A 37 12.76 -22.45 27.44
C HIS A 37 12.16 -23.62 26.65
N GLY A 38 11.50 -23.30 25.54
CA GLY A 38 10.93 -24.31 24.65
C GLY A 38 10.52 -23.69 23.32
N LYS A 39 11.47 -23.59 22.38
CA LYS A 39 11.30 -23.49 20.93
C LYS A 39 10.00 -22.83 20.44
N GLY A 40 9.90 -21.52 20.59
CA GLY A 40 8.99 -20.67 19.83
C GLY A 40 9.78 -19.99 18.72
N GLU A 41 9.55 -20.37 17.46
CA GLU A 41 10.15 -19.67 16.32
C GLU A 41 9.56 -18.25 16.25
N GLU A 42 10.40 -17.28 16.61
CA GLU A 42 10.21 -15.86 16.39
C GLU A 42 10.02 -15.60 14.88
N ILE A 43 8.96 -14.87 14.52
CA ILE A 43 8.83 -14.32 13.16
C ILE A 43 9.96 -13.30 12.99
N ARG A 44 11.10 -13.75 12.52
CA ARG A 44 12.21 -12.88 12.14
C ARG A 44 11.92 -12.32 10.75
N TYR A 45 11.63 -11.05 10.67
CA TYR A 45 11.99 -10.25 9.52
C TYR A 45 13.52 -10.33 9.43
N TYR A 46 14.03 -11.02 8.42
CA TYR A 46 15.45 -11.09 8.17
C TYR A 46 15.95 -9.73 7.70
N PRO A 47 16.80 -9.03 8.47
CA PRO A 47 17.76 -8.15 7.86
C PRO A 47 18.79 -9.09 7.24
N TYR A 48 18.95 -9.01 5.93
CA TYR A 48 19.86 -9.84 5.17
C TYR A 48 21.30 -9.47 5.54
N GLN A 49 21.88 -10.18 6.49
CA GLN A 49 23.32 -10.25 6.74
C GLN A 49 23.74 -11.72 6.57
N GLU A 50 24.09 -12.12 5.36
CA GLU A 50 24.95 -13.26 5.14
C GLU A 50 26.35 -12.77 4.84
N SER A 51 27.23 -12.99 5.81
CA SER A 51 28.67 -12.98 5.62
C SER A 51 29.10 -14.21 4.80
N ILE A 52 29.54 -13.99 3.57
CA ILE A 52 30.24 -15.00 2.76
C ILE A 52 31.73 -14.84 3.01
N PRO A 53 32.50 -15.91 3.26
CA PRO A 53 33.94 -15.85 3.45
C PRO A 53 34.64 -15.48 2.15
N LEU A 54 35.63 -14.60 2.24
CA LEU A 54 36.60 -14.32 1.20
C LEU A 54 37.55 -15.52 1.07
N ASP A 55 37.60 -16.13 -0.12
CA ASP A 55 38.77 -16.90 -0.52
C ASP A 55 39.14 -16.62 -1.98
N SER A 56 40.35 -16.08 -2.06
CA SER A 56 41.44 -16.17 -3.05
C SER A 56 41.20 -16.12 -4.57
N ALA A 57 41.71 -15.05 -5.12
CA ALA A 57 42.66 -14.94 -6.24
C ALA A 57 42.38 -15.69 -7.57
N GLY A 58 42.18 -14.91 -8.62
CA GLY A 58 42.39 -15.34 -10.01
C GLY A 58 42.48 -14.13 -10.95
N ARG A 59 43.68 -13.87 -11.45
CA ARG A 59 44.00 -12.88 -12.50
C ARG A 59 43.41 -13.32 -13.84
N GLY A 60 43.03 -12.35 -14.68
CA GLY A 60 43.00 -12.57 -16.14
C GLY A 60 42.08 -11.63 -16.91
N ASP A 61 42.71 -10.76 -17.62
CA ASP A 61 42.44 -10.16 -18.93
C ASP A 61 41.35 -9.09 -19.11
N GLU A 62 41.92 -7.91 -19.39
CA GLU A 62 41.31 -6.78 -20.09
C GLU A 62 40.94 -7.15 -21.54
N SER A 63 39.71 -6.94 -21.95
CA SER A 63 39.38 -6.64 -23.34
C SER A 63 38.24 -5.61 -23.38
N ALA A 64 38.55 -4.49 -24.04
CA ALA A 64 37.73 -3.33 -24.27
C ALA A 64 36.46 -3.69 -25.06
N VAL A 65 35.29 -3.24 -24.58
CA VAL A 65 34.07 -3.17 -25.39
C VAL A 65 33.57 -1.73 -25.39
N GLU A 66 33.47 -1.20 -26.59
CA GLU A 66 33.03 0.15 -26.92
C GLU A 66 31.66 0.50 -26.33
N ALA A 67 31.59 1.72 -25.79
CA ALA A 67 30.35 2.34 -25.32
C ALA A 67 29.50 2.80 -26.52
N SER A 68 28.38 2.14 -26.78
CA SER A 68 27.35 2.64 -27.66
C SER A 68 26.55 3.76 -26.99
N LYS A 69 26.66 4.95 -27.56
CA LYS A 69 25.91 6.15 -27.16
C LYS A 69 24.39 5.94 -27.42
N VAL A 70 23.62 5.94 -26.38
CA VAL A 70 22.14 6.05 -26.48
C VAL A 70 21.80 7.53 -26.62
N HIS A 71 21.22 7.89 -27.76
CA HIS A 71 20.69 9.23 -28.02
C HIS A 71 19.38 9.43 -27.26
N TYR A 72 19.37 10.40 -26.37
CA TYR A 72 18.15 10.97 -25.81
C TYR A 72 17.47 11.86 -26.86
N ILE A 73 16.22 11.59 -27.16
CA ILE A 73 15.35 12.49 -27.93
C ILE A 73 14.66 13.41 -26.91
N PRO A 74 14.86 14.74 -26.98
CA PRO A 74 14.12 15.67 -26.13
C PRO A 74 12.68 15.80 -26.62
N PHE A 75 11.75 15.75 -25.70
CA PHE A 75 10.34 16.02 -25.96
C PHE A 75 10.16 17.55 -26.08
N GLU A 76 9.90 18.02 -27.30
CA GLU A 76 9.61 19.43 -27.54
C GLU A 76 8.24 19.82 -27.00
N SER A 77 8.23 20.86 -26.18
CA SER A 77 7.01 21.51 -25.70
C SER A 77 6.27 22.20 -26.84
N SER A 78 5.10 21.71 -27.20
CA SER A 78 4.22 22.38 -28.16
C SER A 78 3.54 23.60 -27.53
N LYS A 79 3.62 24.68 -28.28
CA LYS A 79 3.12 26.03 -27.99
C LYS A 79 1.65 26.06 -27.56
N THR A 80 1.39 26.77 -26.47
CA THR A 80 0.08 27.26 -26.05
C THR A 80 -0.52 28.17 -27.12
N SER A 81 -1.64 27.75 -27.68
CA SER A 81 -2.54 28.63 -28.43
C SER A 81 -3.71 29.04 -27.53
N GLU A 82 -3.92 30.36 -27.46
CA GLU A 82 -5.03 31.00 -26.78
C GLU A 82 -6.39 30.44 -27.24
N LEU A 83 -7.16 29.86 -26.34
CA LEU A 83 -8.55 29.50 -26.56
C LEU A 83 -9.48 30.44 -25.77
N LYS A 84 -10.26 31.18 -26.54
CA LYS A 84 -11.32 32.09 -26.11
C LYS A 84 -12.27 31.41 -25.13
N LYS A 85 -12.63 32.16 -24.08
CA LYS A 85 -13.74 31.85 -23.20
C LYS A 85 -15.04 31.71 -24.00
N GLN A 86 -15.53 30.50 -24.14
CA GLN A 86 -16.94 30.21 -24.39
C GLN A 86 -17.43 29.36 -23.22
N SER A 87 -18.50 29.84 -22.62
CA SER A 87 -19.26 29.12 -21.58
C SER A 87 -19.78 27.82 -22.18
N LEU A 88 -19.20 26.69 -21.78
CA LEU A 88 -19.67 25.36 -22.14
C LEU A 88 -20.57 24.86 -21.00
N GLU A 89 -21.88 24.94 -21.24
CA GLU A 89 -22.84 24.08 -20.55
C GLU A 89 -22.48 22.61 -20.80
N ILE A 90 -22.43 21.83 -19.71
CA ILE A 90 -21.87 20.50 -19.67
C ILE A 90 -22.93 19.46 -20.13
N PRO A 91 -22.80 18.85 -21.32
CA PRO A 91 -23.61 17.68 -21.68
C PRO A 91 -22.88 16.35 -21.38
N VAL A 92 -22.02 16.31 -20.36
CA VAL A 92 -21.19 15.11 -20.10
C VAL A 92 -21.95 14.04 -19.33
N VAL A 93 -22.90 14.42 -18.48
CA VAL A 93 -23.59 13.47 -17.59
C VAL A 93 -24.54 12.52 -18.34
N ASN A 94 -25.18 12.98 -19.41
CA ASN A 94 -26.13 12.14 -20.15
C ASN A 94 -25.45 11.12 -21.08
N LYS A 95 -24.26 11.41 -21.61
CA LYS A 95 -23.56 10.49 -22.52
C LYS A 95 -22.89 9.32 -21.81
N VAL A 96 -22.56 9.46 -20.52
CA VAL A 96 -21.97 8.38 -19.72
C VAL A 96 -23.05 7.37 -19.31
N LYS A 97 -24.27 7.80 -19.04
CA LYS A 97 -25.40 6.90 -18.72
C LYS A 97 -25.78 5.96 -19.86
N GLU A 98 -25.73 6.41 -21.11
CA GLU A 98 -26.06 5.58 -22.28
C GLU A 98 -25.05 4.48 -22.58
N ILE A 99 -23.80 4.64 -22.15
CA ILE A 99 -22.73 3.69 -22.45
C ILE A 99 -22.71 2.51 -21.46
N VAL A 100 -23.25 2.67 -20.26
CA VAL A 100 -23.25 1.62 -19.23
C VAL A 100 -24.47 0.69 -19.34
N SER A 101 -25.56 1.13 -19.98
CA SER A 101 -26.82 0.37 -20.04
C SER A 101 -26.98 -0.55 -21.26
N SER A 102 -26.06 -0.55 -22.24
CA SER A 102 -26.20 -1.36 -23.44
C SER A 102 -25.20 -2.50 -23.54
N SER A 103 -25.74 -3.71 -23.54
CA SER A 103 -25.23 -4.99 -24.05
C SER A 103 -24.00 -5.61 -23.36
N LYS A 104 -24.14 -6.89 -23.04
CA LYS A 104 -23.06 -7.86 -22.74
C LYS A 104 -21.98 -7.80 -23.83
N THR A 105 -21.03 -6.90 -23.71
CA THR A 105 -19.84 -6.91 -24.55
C THR A 105 -18.82 -7.81 -23.88
N SER A 106 -18.69 -9.04 -24.40
CA SER A 106 -17.57 -9.90 -24.04
C SER A 106 -16.26 -9.19 -24.35
N LEU A 107 -15.31 -9.27 -23.42
CA LEU A 107 -13.96 -8.76 -23.63
C LEU A 107 -13.36 -9.36 -24.91
N PRO A 108 -12.70 -8.57 -25.75
CA PRO A 108 -12.07 -9.13 -26.95
C PRO A 108 -10.85 -9.96 -26.57
N ASN A 109 -10.89 -11.28 -26.82
CA ASN A 109 -9.77 -12.22 -26.64
C ASN A 109 -9.06 -12.12 -25.27
N PRO A 110 -9.76 -12.26 -24.10
CA PRO A 110 -9.13 -12.24 -22.81
C PRO A 110 -8.46 -13.56 -22.46
N ALA A 111 -7.48 -13.54 -21.53
CA ALA A 111 -6.77 -14.69 -21.02
C ALA A 111 -6.85 -14.82 -19.51
N ILE A 112 -6.76 -16.06 -19.03
CA ILE A 112 -6.53 -16.39 -17.61
C ILE A 112 -5.23 -17.19 -17.56
N VAL A 113 -4.30 -16.80 -16.68
CA VAL A 113 -3.08 -17.58 -16.40
C VAL A 113 -3.07 -18.01 -14.96
N ILE A 114 -2.92 -19.30 -14.73
CA ILE A 114 -2.62 -19.87 -13.42
C ILE A 114 -1.10 -20.04 -13.36
N ILE A 115 -0.44 -19.32 -12.44
CA ILE A 115 1.00 -19.41 -12.26
C ILE A 115 1.33 -20.33 -11.09
N GLY A 116 2.24 -21.28 -11.30
CA GLY A 116 2.63 -22.22 -10.26
C GLY A 116 3.90 -22.98 -10.60
N CYS A 117 4.35 -23.84 -9.66
CA CYS A 117 5.56 -24.63 -9.85
C CYS A 117 5.44 -26.05 -9.33
N SER A 118 5.57 -26.26 -8.01
CA SER A 118 5.79 -27.58 -7.41
C SER A 118 4.53 -28.26 -6.87
N ARG A 119 3.43 -27.54 -6.76
CA ARG A 119 2.20 -28.00 -6.10
C ARG A 119 1.20 -28.51 -7.14
N TYR A 120 1.45 -29.68 -7.71
CA TYR A 120 0.63 -30.25 -8.78
C TYR A 120 -0.87 -30.28 -8.45
N SER A 121 -1.24 -30.81 -7.28
CA SER A 121 -2.65 -30.93 -6.89
C SER A 121 -3.34 -29.57 -6.80
N ASN A 122 -2.62 -28.54 -6.34
CA ASN A 122 -3.16 -27.20 -6.22
C ASN A 122 -3.39 -26.58 -7.61
N ILE A 123 -2.42 -26.70 -8.49
CA ILE A 123 -2.55 -26.22 -9.88
C ILE A 123 -3.77 -26.89 -10.53
N MET A 124 -3.92 -28.22 -10.41
CA MET A 124 -5.07 -28.93 -10.96
C MET A 124 -6.40 -28.51 -10.33
N ASN A 125 -6.42 -28.29 -9.02
CA ASN A 125 -7.61 -27.77 -8.34
C ASN A 125 -7.97 -26.36 -8.85
N SER A 126 -6.98 -25.49 -9.03
CA SER A 126 -7.17 -24.14 -9.59
C SER A 126 -7.65 -24.19 -11.05
N VAL A 127 -7.10 -25.09 -11.87
CA VAL A 127 -7.56 -25.36 -13.24
C VAL A 127 -9.02 -25.80 -13.23
N HIS A 128 -9.37 -26.79 -12.44
CA HIS A 128 -10.75 -27.27 -12.38
C HIS A 128 -11.72 -26.20 -11.85
N ALA A 129 -11.28 -25.38 -10.91
CA ALA A 129 -12.09 -24.26 -10.41
C ALA A 129 -12.33 -23.21 -11.50
N VAL A 130 -11.28 -22.84 -12.23
CA VAL A 130 -11.37 -21.88 -13.36
C VAL A 130 -12.27 -22.42 -14.49
N LEU A 131 -12.10 -23.68 -14.87
CA LEU A 131 -12.91 -24.28 -15.97
C LEU A 131 -14.39 -24.43 -15.63
N LYS A 132 -14.76 -24.34 -14.35
CA LYS A 132 -16.16 -24.35 -13.90
C LYS A 132 -16.80 -22.96 -13.87
N LEU A 133 -16.03 -21.89 -14.08
CA LEU A 133 -16.57 -20.53 -14.05
C LEU A 133 -17.53 -20.31 -15.22
N LYS A 134 -18.67 -19.69 -14.92
CA LYS A 134 -19.62 -19.27 -15.95
C LYS A 134 -18.99 -18.21 -16.85
N GLY A 135 -18.96 -18.45 -18.16
CA GLY A 135 -18.35 -17.55 -19.16
C GLY A 135 -16.87 -17.83 -19.42
N VAL A 136 -16.28 -18.89 -18.85
CA VAL A 136 -14.86 -19.23 -19.09
C VAL A 136 -14.58 -19.58 -20.55
N GLU A 137 -15.59 -20.03 -21.29
CA GLU A 137 -15.50 -20.33 -22.75
C GLU A 137 -15.09 -19.13 -23.61
N TYR A 138 -15.23 -17.92 -23.09
CA TYR A 138 -14.78 -16.69 -23.74
C TYR A 138 -13.31 -16.36 -23.46
N TYR A 139 -12.67 -17.07 -22.52
CA TYR A 139 -11.29 -16.87 -22.09
C TYR A 139 -10.38 -17.98 -22.61
N ARG A 140 -9.14 -17.63 -22.94
CA ARG A 140 -8.08 -18.62 -23.12
C ARG A 140 -7.43 -18.90 -21.77
N VAL A 141 -7.39 -20.16 -21.39
CA VAL A 141 -6.83 -20.59 -20.11
C VAL A 141 -5.42 -21.15 -20.30
N TYR A 142 -4.50 -20.65 -19.51
CA TYR A 142 -3.10 -21.06 -19.52
C TYR A 142 -2.67 -21.50 -18.13
N VAL A 143 -1.72 -22.42 -18.08
CA VAL A 143 -0.96 -22.76 -16.88
C VAL A 143 0.51 -22.44 -17.13
N SER A 144 1.07 -21.50 -16.40
CA SER A 144 2.48 -21.12 -16.52
C SER A 144 3.30 -21.83 -15.45
N LEU A 145 4.21 -22.73 -15.87
CA LEU A 145 5.00 -23.60 -15.00
C LEU A 145 6.43 -23.10 -14.87
N GLY A 146 6.83 -22.69 -13.66
CA GLY A 146 8.21 -22.29 -13.31
C GLY A 146 9.06 -23.43 -12.71
N CYS A 147 8.76 -24.70 -13.06
CA CYS A 147 9.34 -25.87 -12.42
C CYS A 147 10.62 -26.36 -13.07
N PRO A 148 11.48 -27.11 -12.33
CA PRO A 148 12.51 -27.94 -12.91
C PRO A 148 11.93 -28.90 -13.97
N ALA A 149 12.73 -29.23 -14.99
CA ALA A 149 12.29 -30.03 -16.15
C ALA A 149 11.58 -31.35 -15.77
N GLN A 150 12.03 -32.01 -14.70
CA GLN A 150 11.42 -33.27 -14.24
C GLN A 150 9.98 -33.10 -13.72
N LEU A 151 9.69 -31.99 -13.04
CA LEU A 151 8.33 -31.69 -12.58
C LEU A 151 7.42 -31.26 -13.75
N LYS A 152 7.96 -30.56 -14.73
CA LYS A 152 7.23 -30.23 -15.98
C LYS A 152 6.83 -31.49 -16.75
N GLN A 153 7.72 -32.49 -16.81
CA GLN A 153 7.42 -33.74 -17.47
C GLN A 153 6.25 -34.49 -16.80
N ASN A 154 6.19 -34.48 -15.46
CA ASN A 154 5.05 -35.05 -14.74
C ASN A 154 3.74 -34.34 -15.04
N PHE A 155 3.78 -33.01 -15.18
CA PHE A 155 2.61 -32.20 -15.59
C PHE A 155 2.17 -32.52 -17.01
N MET A 156 3.09 -32.68 -17.95
CA MET A 156 2.77 -33.00 -19.35
C MET A 156 2.23 -34.41 -19.54
N GLN A 157 2.65 -35.36 -18.71
CA GLN A 157 2.16 -36.73 -18.71
C GLN A 157 0.81 -36.91 -18.02
N SER A 158 0.41 -35.96 -17.17
CA SER A 158 -0.91 -35.95 -16.55
C SER A 158 -1.99 -35.47 -17.54
N ALA A 159 -3.23 -35.88 -17.31
CA ALA A 159 -4.37 -35.52 -18.16
C ALA A 159 -4.77 -34.05 -17.98
N MET A 160 -3.91 -33.10 -18.37
CA MET A 160 -4.30 -31.69 -18.42
C MET A 160 -5.48 -31.54 -19.40
N PRO A 161 -6.55 -30.83 -19.02
CA PRO A 161 -7.68 -30.59 -19.91
C PRO A 161 -7.23 -29.94 -21.24
N LYS A 162 -7.83 -30.36 -22.34
CA LYS A 162 -7.45 -29.90 -23.71
C LYS A 162 -7.66 -28.40 -23.92
N GLU A 163 -8.50 -27.81 -23.12
CA GLU A 163 -8.84 -26.37 -23.13
C GLU A 163 -7.72 -25.52 -22.55
N VAL A 164 -6.74 -26.14 -21.87
CA VAL A 164 -5.67 -25.46 -21.14
C VAL A 164 -4.35 -25.59 -21.90
N THR A 165 -3.70 -24.45 -22.12
CA THR A 165 -2.38 -24.39 -22.75
C THR A 165 -1.29 -24.26 -21.68
N ILE A 166 -0.25 -25.09 -21.74
CA ILE A 166 0.89 -25.03 -20.82
C ILE A 166 1.95 -24.07 -21.37
N LEU A 167 2.38 -23.12 -20.55
CA LEU A 167 3.53 -22.25 -20.79
C LEU A 167 4.69 -22.71 -19.94
N GLU A 168 5.82 -23.02 -20.56
CA GLU A 168 7.00 -23.49 -19.84
C GLU A 168 8.00 -22.36 -19.64
N PHE A 169 8.21 -21.97 -18.39
CA PHE A 169 9.27 -21.07 -17.99
C PHE A 169 10.53 -21.86 -17.63
N ASN A 170 11.56 -21.75 -18.48
CA ASN A 170 12.87 -22.38 -18.26
C ASN A 170 13.83 -21.33 -17.73
N ASP A 171 14.03 -21.34 -16.42
CA ASP A 171 15.08 -20.55 -15.79
C ASP A 171 16.25 -21.43 -15.39
N SER A 172 17.40 -21.21 -16.04
CA SER A 172 18.65 -21.92 -15.75
C SER A 172 19.52 -21.18 -14.72
N VAL A 173 19.06 -19.99 -14.27
CA VAL A 173 19.86 -19.12 -13.40
C VAL A 173 19.67 -19.48 -11.94
N THR A 174 20.78 -19.62 -11.21
CA THR A 174 20.79 -19.81 -9.75
C THR A 174 20.55 -18.46 -9.07
N GLU A 175 19.30 -18.16 -8.79
CA GLU A 175 18.88 -16.89 -8.18
C GLU A 175 18.00 -17.15 -6.95
N PRO A 176 17.86 -16.14 -6.06
CA PRO A 176 16.90 -16.21 -4.97
C PRO A 176 15.47 -16.50 -5.46
N PRO A 177 14.66 -17.24 -4.72
CA PRO A 177 13.31 -17.66 -5.15
C PRO A 177 12.41 -16.50 -5.60
N PHE A 178 12.48 -15.34 -4.93
CA PHE A 178 11.68 -14.18 -5.28
C PHE A 178 12.02 -13.57 -6.66
N LEU A 179 13.30 -13.66 -7.09
CA LEU A 179 13.71 -13.21 -8.43
C LEU A 179 13.25 -14.19 -9.51
N LYS A 180 13.27 -15.49 -9.23
CA LYS A 180 12.70 -16.49 -10.15
C LYS A 180 11.22 -16.27 -10.37
N ILE A 181 10.48 -15.98 -9.30
CA ILE A 181 9.05 -15.65 -9.40
C ILE A 181 8.88 -14.40 -10.25
N PHE A 182 9.69 -13.35 -10.02
CA PHE A 182 9.60 -12.11 -10.79
C PHE A 182 9.85 -12.35 -12.29
N ARG A 183 10.91 -13.07 -12.66
CA ARG A 183 11.19 -13.44 -14.06
C ARG A 183 10.07 -14.28 -14.67
N HIS A 184 9.46 -15.15 -13.88
CA HIS A 184 8.34 -15.96 -14.31
C HIS A 184 7.12 -15.07 -14.66
N TYR A 185 6.83 -14.06 -13.84
CA TYR A 185 5.80 -13.07 -14.15
C TYR A 185 6.09 -12.35 -15.47
N VAL A 186 7.32 -11.86 -15.66
CA VAL A 186 7.71 -11.16 -16.90
C VAL A 186 7.58 -12.07 -18.11
N PHE A 187 8.10 -13.29 -18.04
CA PHE A 187 7.93 -14.28 -19.11
C PHE A 187 6.46 -14.50 -19.46
N MET A 188 5.63 -14.71 -18.46
CA MET A 188 4.20 -14.93 -18.65
C MET A 188 3.52 -13.72 -19.30
N PHE A 189 3.81 -12.50 -18.84
CA PHE A 189 3.25 -11.29 -19.44
C PHE A 189 3.65 -11.13 -20.90
N HIS A 190 4.92 -11.33 -21.26
CA HIS A 190 5.39 -11.29 -22.64
C HIS A 190 4.70 -12.35 -23.52
N LYS A 191 4.58 -13.59 -23.03
CA LYS A 191 3.87 -14.65 -23.77
C LYS A 191 2.45 -14.26 -24.09
N ILE A 192 1.71 -13.76 -23.11
CA ILE A 192 0.29 -13.44 -23.26
C ILE A 192 0.06 -12.21 -24.13
N PHE A 193 0.78 -11.12 -23.86
CA PHE A 193 0.51 -9.86 -24.54
C PHE A 193 1.27 -9.71 -25.86
N ASP A 194 2.52 -10.17 -25.95
CA ASP A 194 3.34 -9.95 -27.15
C ASP A 194 3.29 -11.11 -28.13
N GLU A 195 3.26 -12.35 -27.67
CA GLU A 195 3.20 -13.49 -28.57
C GLU A 195 1.75 -13.85 -28.95
N TYR A 196 0.88 -14.05 -27.94
CA TYR A 196 -0.51 -14.47 -28.19
C TYR A 196 -1.48 -13.31 -28.43
N LYS A 197 -1.04 -12.06 -28.26
CA LYS A 197 -1.81 -10.84 -28.56
C LYS A 197 -3.16 -10.75 -27.85
N HIS A 198 -3.23 -11.22 -26.62
CA HIS A 198 -4.43 -11.06 -25.80
C HIS A 198 -4.67 -9.59 -25.44
N SER A 199 -5.94 -9.22 -25.25
CA SER A 199 -6.34 -7.87 -24.87
C SER A 199 -6.24 -7.64 -23.37
N HIS A 200 -6.61 -8.67 -22.60
CA HIS A 200 -6.69 -8.64 -21.14
C HIS A 200 -6.14 -9.92 -20.56
N LEU A 201 -5.65 -9.85 -19.34
CA LEU A 201 -5.06 -10.97 -18.61
C LEU A 201 -5.47 -10.96 -17.16
N LEU A 202 -6.09 -12.04 -16.69
CA LEU A 202 -6.22 -12.36 -15.26
C LEU A 202 -5.07 -13.28 -14.85
N VAL A 203 -4.32 -12.87 -13.81
CA VAL A 203 -3.26 -13.69 -13.20
C VAL A 203 -3.76 -14.26 -11.86
N LEU A 204 -3.69 -15.58 -11.73
CA LEU A 204 -4.04 -16.31 -10.51
C LEU A 204 -2.83 -17.14 -10.04
N GLU A 205 -2.57 -17.15 -8.75
CA GLU A 205 -1.60 -18.07 -8.14
C GLU A 205 -2.28 -19.41 -7.80
N ASP A 206 -1.49 -20.49 -7.70
CA ASP A 206 -2.00 -21.85 -7.51
C ASP A 206 -2.53 -22.15 -6.10
N ASP A 207 -2.50 -21.18 -5.19
CA ASP A 207 -2.95 -21.30 -3.80
C ASP A 207 -4.16 -20.43 -3.46
N LEU A 208 -4.95 -20.08 -4.47
CA LEU A 208 -6.12 -19.24 -4.30
C LEU A 208 -7.43 -20.03 -4.36
N LEU A 209 -8.36 -19.67 -3.49
CA LEU A 209 -9.79 -19.95 -3.64
C LEU A 209 -10.43 -18.79 -4.40
N ILE A 210 -11.23 -19.12 -5.40
CA ILE A 210 -11.84 -18.13 -6.28
C ILE A 210 -13.36 -18.11 -6.14
N SER A 211 -13.95 -16.92 -6.23
CA SER A 211 -15.41 -16.75 -6.29
C SER A 211 -15.95 -17.25 -7.62
N PRO A 212 -17.11 -17.94 -7.65
CA PRO A 212 -17.73 -18.35 -8.90
C PRO A 212 -18.11 -17.20 -9.84
N SER A 213 -18.32 -16.00 -9.32
CA SER A 213 -18.75 -14.81 -10.07
C SER A 213 -17.60 -13.89 -10.53
N ILE A 214 -16.33 -14.35 -10.50
CA ILE A 214 -15.18 -13.48 -10.82
C ILE A 214 -15.22 -12.96 -12.26
N LEU A 215 -15.66 -13.76 -13.23
CA LEU A 215 -15.65 -13.34 -14.63
C LEU A 215 -16.71 -12.27 -14.91
N SER A 216 -17.87 -12.37 -14.27
CA SER A 216 -18.89 -11.31 -14.30
C SER A 216 -18.37 -10.00 -13.65
N PHE A 217 -17.63 -10.11 -12.54
CA PHE A 217 -16.97 -8.98 -11.90
C PHE A 217 -15.95 -8.31 -12.86
N LEU A 218 -15.11 -9.09 -13.53
CA LEU A 218 -14.10 -8.59 -14.46
C LEU A 218 -14.73 -7.96 -15.72
N ASP A 219 -15.80 -8.54 -16.27
CA ASP A 219 -16.51 -7.96 -17.41
C ASP A 219 -17.06 -6.56 -17.08
N GLN A 220 -17.61 -6.37 -15.87
CA GLN A 220 -18.12 -5.08 -15.44
C GLN A 220 -17.01 -4.06 -15.16
N THR A 221 -15.90 -4.48 -14.53
CA THR A 221 -14.80 -3.59 -14.12
C THR A 221 -13.83 -3.28 -15.26
N SER A 222 -13.71 -4.15 -16.28
CA SER A 222 -12.85 -3.92 -17.44
C SER A 222 -13.19 -2.63 -18.18
N ARG A 223 -14.46 -2.26 -18.22
CA ARG A 223 -14.92 -1.03 -18.88
C ARG A 223 -14.33 0.22 -18.25
N ILE A 224 -14.15 0.22 -16.93
CA ILE A 224 -13.50 1.33 -16.21
C ILE A 224 -11.99 1.28 -16.43
N LEU A 225 -11.39 0.08 -16.34
CA LEU A 225 -9.96 -0.12 -16.59
C LEU A 225 -9.54 0.36 -17.99
N ASP A 226 -10.38 0.15 -19.01
CA ASP A 226 -10.08 0.57 -20.38
C ASP A 226 -10.24 2.08 -20.59
N LYS A 227 -11.22 2.68 -19.93
CA LYS A 227 -11.54 4.10 -20.10
C LYS A 227 -10.66 5.04 -19.29
N ASP A 228 -10.31 4.66 -18.07
CA ASP A 228 -9.54 5.51 -17.18
C ASP A 228 -8.03 5.28 -17.34
N PRO A 229 -7.28 6.22 -17.94
CA PRO A 229 -5.85 6.08 -18.15
C PRO A 229 -5.04 6.12 -16.87
N SER A 230 -5.60 6.53 -15.73
CA SER A 230 -4.96 6.55 -14.43
C SER A 230 -5.05 5.21 -13.69
N LEU A 231 -5.73 4.20 -14.27
CA LEU A 231 -5.81 2.85 -13.71
C LEU A 231 -4.82 1.91 -14.39
N LEU A 232 -4.08 1.14 -13.58
CA LEU A 232 -3.17 0.09 -14.03
C LEU A 232 -3.82 -1.28 -14.06
N CYS A 233 -4.67 -1.57 -13.08
CA CYS A 233 -5.21 -2.91 -12.90
C CYS A 233 -6.55 -2.91 -12.15
N VAL A 234 -7.19 -4.08 -12.15
CA VAL A 234 -8.22 -4.44 -11.18
C VAL A 234 -7.66 -5.58 -10.33
N SER A 235 -7.75 -5.47 -9.01
CA SER A 235 -7.44 -6.55 -8.07
C SER A 235 -8.72 -7.25 -7.64
N LEU A 236 -8.66 -8.55 -7.46
CA LEU A 236 -9.76 -9.36 -6.90
C LEU A 236 -9.72 -9.43 -5.37
N PHE A 237 -8.71 -8.86 -4.75
CA PHE A 237 -8.44 -8.96 -3.33
C PHE A 237 -8.56 -7.62 -2.61
N ASN A 238 -8.65 -7.66 -1.28
CA ASN A 238 -8.59 -6.49 -0.43
C ASN A 238 -7.85 -6.86 0.86
N ASP A 239 -6.65 -6.35 1.05
CA ASP A 239 -5.81 -6.63 2.23
C ASP A 239 -6.47 -6.19 3.55
N ASN A 240 -7.46 -5.29 3.49
CA ASN A 240 -8.13 -4.73 4.64
C ASN A 240 -9.53 -5.33 4.90
N ALA A 241 -9.94 -6.38 4.19
CA ALA A 241 -11.29 -6.94 4.26
C ALA A 241 -11.57 -7.83 5.47
N PHE A 242 -10.69 -7.89 6.47
CA PHE A 242 -11.00 -8.49 7.77
C PHE A 242 -12.03 -7.69 8.58
N ALA A 243 -12.22 -6.45 8.21
CA ALA A 243 -13.39 -5.71 8.61
C ALA A 243 -14.66 -6.46 8.17
N GLU A 244 -15.74 -6.26 8.88
CA GLU A 244 -17.01 -6.86 8.54
C GLU A 244 -17.37 -6.54 7.08
N PRO A 245 -17.55 -7.56 6.21
CA PRO A 245 -17.91 -7.31 4.82
C PRO A 245 -19.26 -6.62 4.78
N PHE A 246 -19.32 -5.49 4.11
CA PHE A 246 -20.56 -4.74 3.98
C PHE A 246 -21.03 -4.77 2.52
N ASP A 247 -20.98 -3.79 1.76
CA ASP A 247 -21.55 -3.78 0.42
C ASP A 247 -20.70 -4.59 -0.60
N VAL A 248 -21.24 -5.70 -1.11
CA VAL A 248 -20.60 -6.54 -2.12
C VAL A 248 -20.48 -5.84 -3.49
N LYS A 249 -21.21 -4.73 -3.68
CA LYS A 249 -21.17 -3.91 -4.88
C LYS A 249 -20.15 -2.78 -4.79
N LEU A 250 -19.72 -2.43 -3.57
CA LEU A 250 -18.78 -1.33 -3.35
C LEU A 250 -17.39 -1.72 -3.83
N LEU A 251 -16.83 -0.85 -4.67
CA LEU A 251 -15.44 -0.93 -5.11
C LEU A 251 -14.70 0.31 -4.64
N HIS A 252 -13.41 0.13 -4.46
CA HIS A 252 -12.46 1.19 -4.13
C HIS A 252 -11.43 1.33 -5.24
N ARG A 253 -10.77 2.47 -5.26
CA ARG A 253 -9.51 2.64 -5.99
C ARG A 253 -8.45 3.20 -5.05
N GLY A 254 -7.20 2.90 -5.30
CA GLY A 254 -6.11 3.41 -4.46
C GLY A 254 -4.74 2.98 -4.93
N SER A 255 -3.76 3.67 -4.40
CA SER A 255 -2.34 3.33 -4.47
C SER A 255 -2.00 2.23 -3.45
N GLN A 256 -0.81 1.65 -3.56
CA GLN A 256 -0.40 0.54 -2.67
C GLN A 256 -1.47 -0.57 -2.60
N PHE A 257 -2.03 -0.90 -3.74
CA PHE A 257 -3.19 -1.77 -3.91
C PHE A 257 -2.88 -3.24 -3.53
N PRO A 258 -3.93 -4.05 -3.27
CA PRO A 258 -3.81 -5.49 -3.05
C PRO A 258 -3.26 -6.23 -4.28
N ASN A 259 -2.37 -7.23 -4.08
CA ASN A 259 -1.62 -7.87 -5.17
C ASN A 259 -2.13 -9.24 -5.61
N LEU A 260 -3.29 -9.70 -5.18
CA LEU A 260 -3.77 -11.02 -5.52
C LEU A 260 -4.86 -10.97 -6.59
N GLY A 261 -4.80 -11.90 -7.55
CA GLY A 261 -5.78 -11.98 -8.62
C GLY A 261 -5.84 -10.68 -9.41
N LEU A 262 -4.74 -10.32 -10.05
CA LEU A 262 -4.62 -9.08 -10.79
C LEU A 262 -5.12 -9.23 -12.22
N PHE A 263 -5.92 -8.29 -12.66
CA PHE A 263 -6.43 -8.21 -14.01
C PHE A 263 -5.90 -6.96 -14.72
N PHE A 264 -5.26 -7.18 -15.85
CA PHE A 264 -4.58 -6.16 -16.65
C PHE A 264 -5.21 -6.04 -18.03
N ASN A 265 -5.18 -4.85 -18.60
CA ASN A 265 -5.30 -4.65 -20.04
C ASN A 265 -3.90 -4.45 -20.68
N ARG A 266 -3.85 -4.36 -22.01
CA ARG A 266 -2.59 -4.16 -22.74
C ARG A 266 -1.86 -2.89 -22.31
N ARG A 267 -2.56 -1.79 -22.04
CA ARG A 267 -1.95 -0.54 -21.56
C ARG A 267 -1.21 -0.73 -20.24
N GLY A 268 -1.84 -1.41 -19.27
CA GLY A 268 -1.20 -1.70 -17.98
C GLY A 268 0.05 -2.56 -18.14
N TYR A 269 0.03 -3.54 -19.06
CA TYR A 269 1.20 -4.32 -19.42
C TYR A 269 2.32 -3.44 -20.00
N GLU A 270 2.02 -2.62 -21.00
CA GLU A 270 3.00 -1.78 -21.72
C GLU A 270 3.66 -0.77 -20.78
N LEU A 271 2.92 -0.20 -19.84
CA LEU A 271 3.44 0.79 -18.90
C LEU A 271 4.35 0.19 -17.82
N VAL A 272 4.09 -1.05 -17.43
CA VAL A 272 4.76 -1.65 -16.28
C VAL A 272 5.69 -2.78 -16.70
N TRP A 273 5.21 -3.74 -17.47
CA TRP A 273 5.88 -5.01 -17.68
C TRP A 273 6.67 -5.11 -18.98
N ASN A 274 6.33 -4.27 -19.99
CA ASN A 274 7.05 -4.20 -21.26
C ASN A 274 8.29 -3.30 -21.15
N ILE A 275 9.11 -3.59 -20.16
CA ILE A 275 10.39 -2.91 -19.93
C ILE A 275 11.51 -3.93 -19.81
N SER A 276 12.71 -3.51 -20.14
CA SER A 276 13.91 -4.28 -19.77
C SER A 276 13.96 -4.35 -18.25
N LEU A 277 13.93 -5.58 -17.72
CA LEU A 277 14.08 -5.77 -16.28
C LEU A 277 15.36 -5.12 -15.83
N PRO A 278 15.31 -4.31 -14.79
CA PRO A 278 16.53 -3.83 -14.18
C PRO A 278 17.36 -5.04 -13.74
N ASN A 279 18.65 -5.07 -14.03
CA ASN A 279 19.58 -6.18 -13.72
C ASN A 279 19.68 -6.49 -12.21
N PHE A 280 18.82 -5.91 -11.37
CA PHE A 280 19.00 -5.83 -9.93
C PHE A 280 17.70 -5.48 -9.19
N THR A 281 16.69 -6.30 -9.29
CA THR A 281 15.62 -6.20 -8.30
C THR A 281 16.08 -6.88 -7.01
N THR A 282 16.18 -6.12 -5.95
CA THR A 282 16.40 -6.64 -4.60
C THR A 282 15.08 -7.01 -3.93
N THR A 283 13.96 -6.73 -4.58
CA THR A 283 12.60 -6.88 -4.05
C THR A 283 11.79 -7.86 -4.91
N GLY A 284 10.74 -8.44 -4.34
CA GLY A 284 9.77 -9.24 -5.08
C GLY A 284 9.01 -8.43 -6.15
N TRP A 285 8.40 -9.14 -7.09
CA TRP A 285 7.62 -8.55 -8.19
C TRP A 285 6.52 -7.60 -7.69
N ASP A 286 5.92 -7.93 -6.58
CA ASP A 286 4.81 -7.19 -5.96
C ASP A 286 5.24 -5.83 -5.41
N HIS A 287 6.39 -5.75 -4.76
CA HIS A 287 6.97 -4.50 -4.31
C HIS A 287 7.37 -3.63 -5.49
N TRP A 288 8.07 -4.23 -6.47
CA TRP A 288 8.46 -3.52 -7.68
C TRP A 288 7.25 -2.97 -8.45
N PHE A 289 6.17 -3.76 -8.56
CA PHE A 289 4.97 -3.32 -9.25
C PHE A 289 4.30 -2.12 -8.55
N ARG A 290 4.21 -2.13 -7.22
CA ARG A 290 3.67 -0.99 -6.46
C ARG A 290 4.55 0.26 -6.58
N MET A 291 5.88 0.11 -6.51
CA MET A 291 6.78 1.23 -6.72
C MET A 291 6.59 1.84 -8.12
N ARG A 292 6.42 0.98 -9.12
CA ARG A 292 6.21 1.42 -10.48
C ARG A 292 4.88 2.15 -10.65
N ALA A 293 3.84 1.67 -10.02
CA ALA A 293 2.54 2.35 -9.98
C ALA A 293 2.62 3.72 -9.30
N GLU A 294 3.36 3.82 -8.20
CA GLU A 294 3.61 5.09 -7.51
C GLU A 294 4.40 6.07 -8.38
N GLU A 295 5.46 5.64 -9.05
CA GLU A 295 6.23 6.46 -10.00
C GLU A 295 5.38 7.00 -11.15
N LEU A 296 4.40 6.22 -11.60
CA LEU A 296 3.47 6.57 -12.68
C LEU A 296 2.25 7.34 -12.16
N HIS A 297 2.11 7.54 -10.85
CA HIS A 297 0.92 8.13 -10.20
C HIS A 297 -0.38 7.41 -10.59
N MET A 298 -0.33 6.06 -10.68
CA MET A 298 -1.45 5.24 -11.10
C MET A 298 -1.98 4.39 -9.94
N GLU A 299 -3.23 3.99 -10.06
CA GLU A 299 -3.97 3.24 -9.04
C GLU A 299 -4.58 1.96 -9.63
N CYS A 300 -5.06 1.08 -8.76
CA CYS A 300 -5.90 -0.04 -9.16
C CYS A 300 -7.27 0.02 -8.47
N VAL A 301 -8.27 -0.56 -9.12
CA VAL A 301 -9.59 -0.78 -8.53
C VAL A 301 -9.58 -2.13 -7.81
N PHE A 302 -10.25 -2.18 -6.65
CA PHE A 302 -10.39 -3.42 -5.88
C PHE A 302 -11.73 -3.45 -5.12
N PRO A 303 -12.29 -4.66 -4.84
CA PRO A 303 -13.59 -4.78 -4.18
C PRO A 303 -13.50 -4.56 -2.66
N ALA A 304 -14.54 -4.02 -2.05
CA ALA A 304 -14.67 -4.01 -0.59
C ALA A 304 -14.71 -5.44 -0.03
N VAL A 305 -15.47 -6.33 -0.69
CA VAL A 305 -15.51 -7.77 -0.37
C VAL A 305 -14.67 -8.54 -1.39
N PRO A 306 -13.57 -9.19 -1.00
CA PRO A 306 -12.72 -9.95 -1.91
C PRO A 306 -13.46 -10.97 -2.77
N ARG A 307 -12.95 -11.23 -3.96
CA ARG A 307 -13.42 -12.28 -4.88
C ARG A 307 -12.52 -13.50 -4.85
N ILE A 308 -11.43 -13.43 -4.12
CA ILE A 308 -10.46 -14.51 -3.92
C ILE A 308 -9.95 -14.52 -2.48
N ARG A 309 -9.36 -15.64 -2.07
CA ARG A 309 -8.74 -15.83 -0.75
C ARG A 309 -7.64 -16.88 -0.84
N HIS A 310 -6.60 -16.75 0.00
CA HIS A 310 -5.60 -17.81 0.15
C HIS A 310 -6.20 -19.10 0.72
N GLN A 311 -5.72 -20.24 0.26
CA GLN A 311 -6.04 -21.56 0.84
C GLN A 311 -5.33 -21.73 2.18
N LYS A 312 -5.98 -22.46 3.10
CA LYS A 312 -5.39 -22.79 4.40
C LYS A 312 -4.28 -23.86 4.26
N GLY A 313 -3.22 -23.73 5.06
CA GLY A 313 -2.23 -24.81 5.27
C GLY A 313 -1.20 -24.98 4.16
N LEU A 314 -1.10 -24.04 3.22
CA LEU A 314 -0.10 -24.09 2.17
C LEU A 314 1.17 -23.34 2.57
N ILE A 315 2.31 -23.98 2.36
CA ILE A 315 3.62 -23.35 2.51
C ILE A 315 3.95 -22.67 1.18
N GLY A 316 3.91 -21.36 1.17
CA GLY A 316 4.36 -20.55 0.02
C GLY A 316 5.88 -20.57 -0.13
N THR A 317 6.36 -20.22 -1.31
CA THR A 317 7.79 -20.09 -1.59
C THR A 317 8.42 -18.91 -0.84
N THR A 318 7.64 -17.83 -0.69
CA THR A 318 8.07 -16.55 -0.09
C THR A 318 7.36 -16.25 1.21
N VAL A 319 6.10 -16.67 1.37
CA VAL A 319 5.29 -16.46 2.56
C VAL A 319 4.88 -17.80 3.13
N LYS A 320 5.32 -18.08 4.35
CA LYS A 320 4.79 -19.22 5.11
C LYS A 320 3.44 -18.81 5.68
N ILE A 321 2.36 -19.28 5.08
CA ILE A 321 1.02 -19.12 5.64
C ILE A 321 0.88 -20.14 6.77
N ASN A 322 1.42 -19.80 7.94
CA ASN A 322 1.29 -20.59 9.16
C ASN A 322 -0.15 -20.49 9.69
N ASP A 323 -0.52 -21.35 10.64
CA ASP A 323 -1.80 -21.27 11.33
C ASP A 323 -2.04 -19.90 12.03
N GLY A 324 -0.98 -19.11 12.25
CA GLY A 324 -1.04 -17.73 12.73
C GLY A 324 -1.30 -16.67 11.65
N SER A 325 -1.18 -17.00 10.36
CA SER A 325 -1.55 -16.08 9.28
C SER A 325 -3.06 -16.04 9.14
N GLN A 326 -3.66 -14.86 9.28
CA GLN A 326 -5.10 -14.70 9.17
C GLN A 326 -5.59 -14.60 7.70
N LEU A 327 -4.71 -14.62 6.70
CA LEU A 327 -5.07 -14.45 5.29
C LEU A 327 -6.06 -15.52 4.78
N HIS A 328 -5.96 -16.75 5.29
CA HIS A 328 -6.89 -17.83 4.95
C HIS A 328 -8.28 -17.67 5.63
N LEU A 329 -8.41 -16.76 6.59
CA LEU A 329 -9.68 -16.42 7.25
C LEU A 329 -10.37 -15.22 6.60
N MET A 330 -9.71 -14.56 5.63
CA MET A 330 -10.27 -13.42 4.93
C MET A 330 -11.65 -13.78 4.35
N PRO A 331 -12.70 -13.02 4.64
CA PRO A 331 -13.99 -13.23 3.99
C PRO A 331 -13.85 -12.97 2.48
N TYR A 332 -14.55 -13.75 1.66
CA TYR A 332 -14.64 -13.55 0.23
C TYR A 332 -16.01 -13.96 -0.27
N LEU A 333 -16.41 -13.46 -1.41
CA LEU A 333 -17.71 -13.77 -1.99
C LEU A 333 -17.72 -15.22 -2.51
N THR A 334 -18.65 -16.03 -1.99
CA THR A 334 -18.81 -17.44 -2.37
C THR A 334 -20.11 -17.72 -3.16
N SER A 335 -20.94 -16.69 -3.36
CA SER A 335 -22.21 -16.83 -4.11
C SER A 335 -21.93 -17.21 -5.56
N GLU A 336 -22.73 -18.14 -6.09
CA GLU A 336 -22.75 -18.51 -7.51
C GLU A 336 -23.51 -17.48 -8.35
N GLU A 337 -24.30 -16.63 -7.73
CA GLU A 337 -25.04 -15.58 -8.42
C GLU A 337 -24.12 -14.44 -8.83
N ASP A 338 -24.28 -13.97 -10.05
CA ASP A 338 -23.62 -12.79 -10.54
C ASP A 338 -24.10 -11.56 -9.77
N VAL A 339 -23.17 -10.77 -9.26
CA VAL A 339 -23.47 -9.50 -8.62
C VAL A 339 -23.50 -8.40 -9.67
N ASP A 340 -24.67 -7.78 -9.85
CA ASP A 340 -24.76 -6.54 -10.62
C ASP A 340 -24.16 -5.40 -9.78
N LEU A 341 -23.01 -4.89 -10.22
CA LEU A 341 -22.26 -3.83 -9.53
C LEU A 341 -22.91 -2.44 -9.71
N GLY A 342 -23.85 -2.32 -10.65
CA GLY A 342 -24.51 -1.06 -10.95
C GLY A 342 -23.64 -0.07 -11.70
N ASP A 343 -23.83 1.22 -11.41
CA ASP A 343 -23.06 2.28 -12.06
C ASP A 343 -21.67 2.42 -11.39
N LEU A 344 -20.64 2.06 -12.14
CA LEU A 344 -19.23 2.15 -11.74
C LEU A 344 -18.56 3.46 -12.18
N SER A 345 -19.30 4.41 -12.76
CA SER A 345 -18.75 5.68 -13.25
C SER A 345 -18.06 6.50 -12.14
N TYR A 346 -18.46 6.30 -10.89
CA TYR A 346 -17.84 6.96 -9.73
C TYR A 346 -16.36 6.56 -9.53
N LEU A 347 -15.90 5.42 -10.11
CA LEU A 347 -14.52 4.96 -10.00
C LEU A 347 -13.55 5.65 -10.97
N VAL A 348 -14.04 6.39 -11.98
CA VAL A 348 -13.18 7.22 -12.82
C VAL A 348 -12.52 8.29 -11.96
N GLN A 349 -11.22 8.58 -12.19
CA GLN A 349 -10.40 9.41 -11.28
C GLN A 349 -11.11 10.67 -10.78
N ASP A 350 -11.58 11.53 -11.68
CA ASP A 350 -12.23 12.79 -11.30
C ASP A 350 -13.57 12.58 -10.60
N ALA A 351 -14.31 11.54 -10.98
CA ALA A 351 -15.57 11.19 -10.34
C ALA A 351 -15.34 10.58 -8.96
N TYR A 352 -14.26 9.81 -8.78
CA TYR A 352 -13.91 9.26 -7.48
C TYR A 352 -13.44 10.34 -6.51
N ASP A 353 -12.67 11.30 -6.99
CA ASP A 353 -12.32 12.49 -6.21
C ASP A 353 -13.57 13.22 -5.73
N ARG A 354 -14.57 13.44 -6.62
CA ARG A 354 -15.86 14.05 -6.25
C ARG A 354 -16.61 13.20 -5.24
N TRP A 355 -16.62 11.89 -5.44
CA TRP A 355 -17.26 10.96 -4.49
C TRP A 355 -16.61 11.07 -3.11
N ILE A 356 -15.29 11.06 -3.01
CA ILE A 356 -14.56 11.25 -1.74
C ILE A 356 -14.93 12.61 -1.12
N VAL A 357 -14.81 13.69 -1.88
CA VAL A 357 -15.11 15.06 -1.37
C VAL A 357 -16.56 15.17 -0.89
N SER A 358 -17.50 14.52 -1.59
CA SER A 358 -18.91 14.51 -1.18
C SER A 358 -19.14 13.85 0.18
N GLN A 359 -18.22 13.00 0.65
CA GLN A 359 -18.32 12.41 1.99
C GLN A 359 -17.95 13.41 3.10
N PHE A 360 -17.16 14.44 2.80
CA PHE A 360 -16.56 15.35 3.78
C PHE A 360 -17.00 16.80 3.65
N ALA A 361 -16.91 17.36 2.45
CA ALA A 361 -17.08 18.78 2.25
C ALA A 361 -18.56 19.17 2.04
N PRO A 362 -18.99 20.37 2.51
CA PRO A 362 -20.22 21.00 2.07
C PRO A 362 -20.17 21.25 0.56
N ALA A 363 -21.33 21.23 -0.11
CA ALA A 363 -21.43 21.53 -1.53
C ALA A 363 -20.78 22.90 -1.92
N THR A 364 -20.84 23.87 -1.02
CA THR A 364 -20.22 25.19 -1.21
C THR A 364 -18.70 25.20 -1.18
N LEU A 365 -18.07 24.13 -0.68
CA LEU A 365 -16.61 23.97 -0.61
C LEU A 365 -16.08 22.95 -1.60
N GLU A 366 -16.97 22.17 -2.24
CA GLU A 366 -16.60 21.04 -3.08
C GLU A 366 -15.58 21.42 -4.16
N GLU A 367 -15.82 22.50 -4.91
CA GLU A 367 -14.93 22.89 -6.00
C GLU A 367 -13.53 23.28 -5.53
N THR A 368 -13.43 23.96 -4.39
CA THR A 368 -12.13 24.37 -3.83
C THR A 368 -11.37 23.15 -3.29
N VAL A 369 -12.06 22.22 -2.63
CA VAL A 369 -11.46 20.98 -2.16
C VAL A 369 -10.97 20.14 -3.33
N LEU A 370 -11.77 20.01 -4.39
CA LEU A 370 -11.37 19.30 -5.61
C LEU A 370 -10.14 19.92 -6.27
N ARG A 371 -10.05 21.24 -6.30
CA ARG A 371 -8.86 21.93 -6.80
C ARG A 371 -7.63 21.58 -5.97
N ASN A 372 -7.77 21.57 -4.65
CA ASN A 372 -6.69 21.21 -3.76
C ASN A 372 -6.27 19.72 -3.91
N MET A 373 -7.20 18.81 -4.22
CA MET A 373 -6.89 17.40 -4.50
C MET A 373 -5.99 17.18 -5.74
N GLN A 374 -5.93 18.15 -6.64
CA GLN A 374 -5.06 18.09 -7.82
C GLN A 374 -3.63 18.54 -7.53
N ILE A 375 -3.39 19.17 -6.38
CA ILE A 375 -2.07 19.62 -5.96
C ILE A 375 -1.34 18.45 -5.31
N THR A 376 -0.22 18.07 -5.90
CA THR A 376 0.64 17.03 -5.33
C THR A 376 1.55 17.61 -4.25
N VAL A 377 2.06 16.74 -3.39
CA VAL A 377 3.09 17.13 -2.41
C VAL A 377 4.35 17.67 -3.12
N ASP A 378 4.69 17.11 -4.28
CA ASP A 378 5.82 17.59 -5.07
C ASP A 378 5.61 19.00 -5.60
N ASP A 379 4.40 19.35 -6.04
CA ASP A 379 4.06 20.72 -6.46
C ASP A 379 4.22 21.75 -5.32
N LEU A 380 3.92 21.32 -4.09
CA LEU A 380 4.09 22.18 -2.91
C LEU A 380 5.56 22.38 -2.55
N ILE A 381 6.36 21.29 -2.59
CA ILE A 381 7.81 21.34 -2.34
C ILE A 381 8.51 22.18 -3.40
N GLU A 382 8.08 22.08 -4.64
CA GLU A 382 8.64 22.84 -5.77
C GLU A 382 8.16 24.29 -5.85
N GLY A 383 7.23 24.69 -4.99
CA GLY A 383 6.62 26.01 -5.00
C GLY A 383 5.73 26.29 -6.22
N LYS A 384 5.34 25.25 -6.97
CA LYS A 384 4.45 25.35 -8.14
C LYS A 384 3.01 25.59 -7.75
N ALA A 385 2.63 25.18 -6.54
CA ALA A 385 1.28 25.35 -6.01
C ALA A 385 1.32 25.90 -4.58
N ARG A 386 0.22 26.54 -4.17
CA ARG A 386 0.00 27.04 -2.81
C ARG A 386 -1.32 26.53 -2.27
N TYR A 387 -1.36 26.26 -0.98
CA TYR A 387 -2.62 25.93 -0.31
C TYR A 387 -3.58 27.09 -0.29
N ASP A 388 -4.86 26.79 -0.43
CA ASP A 388 -5.92 27.69 0.05
C ASP A 388 -6.31 27.30 1.48
N VAL A 389 -5.65 27.88 2.45
CA VAL A 389 -5.86 27.62 3.88
C VAL A 389 -7.29 27.96 4.31
N LYS A 390 -7.91 28.99 3.69
CA LYS A 390 -9.26 29.42 4.05
C LYS A 390 -10.33 28.36 3.82
N THR A 391 -10.09 27.41 2.93
CA THR A 391 -11.02 26.29 2.66
C THR A 391 -11.02 25.31 3.81
N ALA A 392 -9.85 24.98 4.35
CA ALA A 392 -9.71 24.03 5.46
C ALA A 392 -10.38 24.57 6.74
N GLU A 393 -10.38 25.86 6.98
CA GLU A 393 -11.04 26.48 8.14
C GLU A 393 -12.55 26.22 8.19
N LYS A 394 -13.18 26.04 7.02
CA LYS A 394 -14.63 25.83 6.92
C LYS A 394 -15.05 24.38 7.05
N MET A 395 -14.11 23.45 7.02
CA MET A 395 -14.41 22.03 7.22
C MET A 395 -14.61 21.72 8.69
N SER A 396 -15.66 20.98 9.01
CA SER A 396 -15.91 20.50 10.36
C SER A 396 -16.30 19.02 10.36
N TRP A 397 -15.92 18.33 11.42
CA TRP A 397 -16.28 16.92 11.60
C TRP A 397 -17.78 16.74 11.86
N SER A 398 -18.44 17.73 12.47
CA SER A 398 -19.90 17.74 12.64
C SER A 398 -20.63 17.72 11.31
N HIS A 399 -20.10 18.38 10.28
CA HIS A 399 -20.65 18.35 8.94
C HIS A 399 -20.56 16.94 8.33
N LEU A 400 -19.43 16.27 8.49
CA LEU A 400 -19.27 14.87 8.05
C LEU A 400 -20.29 13.95 8.72
N ALA A 401 -20.47 14.05 10.03
CA ALA A 401 -21.45 13.25 10.77
C ALA A 401 -22.87 13.50 10.24
N SER A 402 -23.25 14.79 10.05
CA SER A 402 -24.55 15.16 9.51
C SER A 402 -24.81 14.59 8.11
N LYS A 403 -23.82 14.66 7.21
CA LYS A 403 -23.92 14.07 5.87
C LYS A 403 -24.14 12.56 5.89
N LYS A 404 -23.56 11.88 6.85
CA LYS A 404 -23.72 10.44 7.04
C LYS A 404 -24.98 10.06 7.82
N GLY A 405 -25.81 11.02 8.20
CA GLY A 405 -27.01 10.80 9.02
C GLY A 405 -26.68 10.32 10.44
N ILE A 406 -25.50 10.66 10.93
CA ILE A 406 -24.98 10.26 12.25
C ILE A 406 -25.00 11.50 13.16
N TRP A 407 -25.45 11.31 14.40
CA TRP A 407 -25.37 12.38 15.40
C TRP A 407 -23.92 12.63 15.80
N GLU A 408 -23.56 13.87 16.09
CA GLU A 408 -22.19 14.22 16.49
C GLU A 408 -21.72 13.43 17.73
N SER A 409 -22.66 13.07 18.63
CA SER A 409 -22.41 12.21 19.79
C SER A 409 -22.00 10.78 19.42
N GLU A 410 -22.42 10.31 18.25
CA GLU A 410 -22.12 8.96 17.72
C GLU A 410 -20.84 8.93 16.87
N MET A 411 -20.21 10.08 16.66
CA MET A 411 -18.94 10.22 15.96
C MET A 411 -17.79 10.47 16.93
N LYS A 412 -16.65 9.87 16.66
CA LYS A 412 -15.40 10.15 17.40
C LYS A 412 -14.25 10.40 16.44
N VAL A 413 -13.51 11.46 16.70
CA VAL A 413 -12.26 11.78 16.04
C VAL A 413 -11.12 11.33 16.95
N ILE A 414 -10.26 10.48 16.44
CA ILE A 414 -9.09 9.98 17.16
C ILE A 414 -7.86 10.58 16.52
N SER A 415 -7.20 11.42 17.29
CA SER A 415 -5.94 12.00 16.89
C SER A 415 -4.82 10.99 17.10
N TYR A 416 -3.78 11.14 16.31
CA TYR A 416 -2.54 10.44 16.37
C TYR A 416 -2.03 10.16 17.80
N GLY A 417 -1.56 8.93 18.02
CA GLY A 417 -0.96 8.48 19.30
C GLY A 417 -1.93 8.00 20.36
N ASN A 418 -3.24 8.11 20.17
CA ASN A 418 -4.21 7.73 21.19
C ASN A 418 -4.86 6.35 20.94
N VAL A 419 -4.05 5.28 21.14
CA VAL A 419 -4.49 3.89 20.97
C VAL A 419 -5.59 3.50 21.96
N TYR A 420 -5.49 3.95 23.21
CA TYR A 420 -6.50 3.64 24.24
C TYR A 420 -7.86 4.22 23.87
N SER A 421 -7.89 5.42 23.33
CA SER A 421 -9.14 6.00 22.81
C SER A 421 -9.71 5.17 21.67
N LEU A 422 -8.89 4.67 20.75
CA LEU A 422 -9.36 3.83 19.66
C LEU A 422 -10.00 2.54 20.18
N ILE A 423 -9.35 1.83 21.08
CA ILE A 423 -9.86 0.59 21.68
C ILE A 423 -11.19 0.85 22.41
N SER A 424 -11.26 1.91 23.21
CA SER A 424 -12.46 2.31 23.94
C SER A 424 -13.62 2.61 22.98
N VAL A 425 -13.35 3.34 21.90
CA VAL A 425 -14.36 3.75 20.92
C VAL A 425 -14.85 2.57 20.08
N LEU A 426 -13.96 1.63 19.74
CA LEU A 426 -14.33 0.41 19.03
C LEU A 426 -15.32 -0.45 19.84
N SER A 427 -15.19 -0.45 21.17
CA SER A 427 -16.06 -1.18 22.09
C SER A 427 -17.36 -0.43 22.40
N ASN A 428 -17.45 0.86 22.12
CA ASN A 428 -18.62 1.68 22.45
C ASN A 428 -19.74 1.50 21.41
N LYS A 429 -20.86 0.89 21.82
CA LYS A 429 -22.01 0.61 20.94
C LYS A 429 -22.70 1.87 20.40
N ASN A 430 -22.56 3.01 21.08
CA ASN A 430 -23.18 4.27 20.66
C ASN A 430 -22.39 4.98 19.55
N VAL A 431 -21.13 4.59 19.31
CA VAL A 431 -20.31 5.19 18.26
C VAL A 431 -20.57 4.45 16.96
N LYS A 432 -20.89 5.21 15.90
CA LYS A 432 -21.15 4.70 14.54
C LYS A 432 -20.06 5.08 13.55
N LEU A 433 -19.43 6.25 13.74
CA LEU A 433 -18.39 6.78 12.86
C LEU A 433 -17.13 7.08 13.64
N ILE A 434 -16.02 6.57 13.16
CA ILE A 434 -14.69 6.83 13.72
C ILE A 434 -13.82 7.47 12.63
N VAL A 435 -13.29 8.66 12.89
CA VAL A 435 -12.28 9.30 12.05
C VAL A 435 -10.94 9.17 12.75
N VAL A 436 -9.97 8.54 12.09
CA VAL A 436 -8.62 8.37 12.64
C VAL A 436 -7.64 9.20 11.83
N LEU A 437 -7.06 10.17 12.48
CA LEU A 437 -5.98 10.99 11.92
C LEU A 437 -4.66 10.28 12.18
N MET A 438 -3.97 9.87 11.12
CA MET A 438 -2.80 9.00 11.24
C MET A 438 -1.54 9.56 10.56
N THR A 439 -0.43 8.98 10.96
CA THR A 439 0.84 8.94 10.24
C THR A 439 1.21 7.48 10.00
N ASN A 440 2.17 7.21 9.13
CA ASN A 440 2.61 5.83 8.86
C ASN A 440 3.07 5.09 10.11
N GLU A 441 3.71 5.78 11.06
CA GLU A 441 4.13 5.19 12.31
C GLU A 441 2.95 4.80 13.20
N TYR A 442 1.98 5.70 13.32
CA TYR A 442 0.76 5.39 14.09
C TYR A 442 -0.06 4.28 13.43
N TYR A 443 -0.04 4.19 12.09
CA TYR A 443 -0.67 3.10 11.37
C TYR A 443 -0.18 1.73 11.84
N LYS A 444 1.12 1.53 12.00
CA LYS A 444 1.69 0.26 12.50
C LYS A 444 1.15 -0.14 13.88
N THR A 445 0.85 0.85 14.71
CA THR A 445 0.28 0.61 16.04
C THR A 445 -1.20 0.24 15.98
N ILE A 446 -1.96 0.86 15.07
CA ILE A 446 -3.41 0.63 14.97
C ILE A 446 -3.79 -0.51 14.03
N ALA A 447 -2.95 -0.83 13.04
CA ALA A 447 -3.25 -1.87 12.07
C ALA A 447 -3.57 -3.24 12.68
N PRO A 448 -2.82 -3.75 13.67
CA PRO A 448 -3.17 -5.01 14.35
C PRO A 448 -4.51 -4.94 15.10
N ILE A 449 -4.83 -3.79 15.70
CA ILE A 449 -6.09 -3.58 16.44
C ILE A 449 -7.28 -3.60 15.50
N LEU A 450 -7.12 -2.98 14.34
CA LEU A 450 -8.14 -2.88 13.30
C LEU A 450 -8.14 -4.08 12.35
N LYS A 451 -7.21 -5.02 12.51
CA LYS A 451 -6.98 -6.17 11.62
C LYS A 451 -6.73 -5.73 10.16
N LEU A 452 -5.95 -4.69 10.00
CA LEU A 452 -5.51 -4.18 8.70
C LEU A 452 -4.20 -4.83 8.27
N ALA A 453 -3.82 -4.65 7.01
CA ALA A 453 -2.50 -5.02 6.50
C ALA A 453 -1.39 -4.32 7.32
N ASN A 454 -0.22 -4.95 7.44
CA ASN A 454 0.90 -4.42 8.23
C ASN A 454 1.47 -3.09 7.68
N SER A 455 1.23 -2.80 6.42
CA SER A 455 1.57 -1.52 5.78
C SER A 455 0.31 -0.90 5.16
N PRO A 456 0.26 0.43 4.99
CA PRO A 456 -0.88 1.09 4.38
C PRO A 456 -1.19 0.52 2.99
N ARG A 457 -2.42 0.05 2.77
CA ARG A 457 -2.89 -0.53 1.52
C ARG A 457 -4.21 0.11 1.10
N GLY A 458 -4.36 0.33 -0.22
CA GLY A 458 -5.62 0.77 -0.80
C GLY A 458 -6.02 2.21 -0.48
N PHE A 459 -5.08 3.05 -0.08
CA PHE A 459 -5.36 4.46 0.15
C PHE A 459 -5.49 5.22 -1.17
N HIS A 460 -6.53 6.05 -1.25
CA HIS A 460 -6.68 7.03 -2.31
C HIS A 460 -6.33 8.41 -1.76
N LYS A 461 -5.27 9.03 -2.26
CA LYS A 461 -4.80 10.36 -1.83
C LYS A 461 -4.84 10.52 -0.30
N GLY A 462 -4.27 9.54 0.41
CA GLY A 462 -4.17 9.56 1.86
C GLY A 462 -5.45 9.23 2.63
N SER A 463 -6.53 8.83 1.97
CA SER A 463 -7.80 8.45 2.60
C SER A 463 -8.15 6.99 2.38
N LEU A 464 -8.66 6.33 3.42
CA LEU A 464 -9.14 4.95 3.35
C LEU A 464 -10.45 4.82 4.15
N PHE A 465 -11.46 4.24 3.50
CA PHE A 465 -12.78 3.96 4.08
C PHE A 465 -12.90 2.48 4.40
N LEU A 466 -13.33 2.18 5.61
CA LEU A 466 -13.48 0.83 6.11
C LEU A 466 -14.76 0.70 6.94
N ARG A 467 -15.18 -0.54 7.18
CA ARG A 467 -16.16 -0.86 8.21
C ARG A 467 -15.53 -1.84 9.20
N VAL A 468 -15.52 -1.49 10.48
CA VAL A 468 -14.94 -2.31 11.54
C VAL A 468 -15.96 -2.48 12.67
N ASN A 469 -16.28 -3.71 13.03
CA ASN A 469 -17.27 -4.04 14.08
C ASN A 469 -18.61 -3.30 13.89
N GLY A 470 -19.12 -3.24 12.66
CA GLY A 470 -20.38 -2.56 12.34
C GLY A 470 -20.30 -1.02 12.36
N LYS A 471 -19.12 -0.44 12.51
CA LYS A 471 -18.88 1.02 12.50
C LYS A 471 -18.21 1.45 11.22
N GLU A 472 -18.57 2.62 10.71
CA GLU A 472 -17.78 3.28 9.68
C GLU A 472 -16.47 3.78 10.27
N LEU A 473 -15.37 3.51 9.58
CA LEU A 473 -14.04 3.95 9.95
C LEU A 473 -13.39 4.65 8.75
N ILE A 474 -12.86 5.83 9.00
CA ILE A 474 -12.15 6.61 8.00
C ILE A 474 -10.74 6.87 8.53
N LEU A 475 -9.75 6.39 7.81
CA LEU A 475 -8.35 6.69 8.08
C LEU A 475 -7.90 7.83 7.17
N LEU A 476 -7.28 8.84 7.73
CA LEU A 476 -6.76 10.00 7.00
C LEU A 476 -5.28 10.20 7.33
N ASP A 477 -4.42 10.05 6.32
CA ASP A 477 -3.02 10.43 6.45
C ASP A 477 -2.92 11.96 6.38
N ARG A 478 -2.43 12.58 7.44
CA ARG A 478 -2.37 14.03 7.59
C ARG A 478 -1.53 14.75 6.55
N ARG A 479 -0.59 14.06 5.94
CA ARG A 479 0.33 14.63 4.94
C ARG A 479 -0.28 14.63 3.55
N GLU A 480 -1.12 13.62 3.28
CA GLU A 480 -1.66 13.38 1.93
C GLU A 480 -3.13 13.74 1.82
N ALA A 481 -3.92 13.49 2.87
CA ALA A 481 -5.34 13.83 2.90
C ALA A 481 -5.62 15.24 3.47
N TRP A 482 -4.62 16.13 3.45
CA TRP A 482 -4.71 17.48 4.00
C TRP A 482 -5.92 18.29 3.47
N PHE A 483 -6.31 18.08 2.22
CA PHE A 483 -7.45 18.72 1.59
C PHE A 483 -8.82 18.30 2.18
N LEU A 484 -8.86 17.21 2.94
CA LEU A 484 -10.04 16.70 3.65
C LEU A 484 -10.03 17.02 5.15
N LEU A 485 -8.98 17.66 5.66
CA LEU A 485 -8.81 17.91 7.09
C LEU A 485 -9.20 19.35 7.45
N PRO A 486 -9.78 19.58 8.65
CA PRO A 486 -9.81 20.91 9.24
C PRO A 486 -8.39 21.47 9.43
N GLU A 487 -8.22 22.79 9.30
CA GLU A 487 -6.90 23.44 9.34
C GLU A 487 -6.04 23.00 10.54
N LYS A 488 -6.64 22.92 11.72
CA LYS A 488 -5.97 22.52 12.97
C LYS A 488 -5.36 21.12 12.93
N ASP A 489 -5.81 20.27 12.01
CA ASP A 489 -5.40 18.88 11.88
C ASP A 489 -4.43 18.64 10.70
N ILE A 490 -4.14 19.67 9.90
CA ILE A 490 -3.27 19.57 8.73
C ILE A 490 -1.80 19.65 9.16
N VAL A 491 -0.98 18.79 8.55
CA VAL A 491 0.48 18.94 8.55
C VAL A 491 0.88 19.54 7.21
N PHE A 492 1.32 20.80 7.23
CA PHE A 492 1.75 21.49 6.02
C PHE A 492 3.23 21.26 5.76
N TYR A 493 3.61 21.16 4.49
CA TYR A 493 4.99 21.39 4.10
C TYR A 493 5.31 22.88 4.18
N ASP A 494 6.42 23.22 4.84
CA ASP A 494 6.86 24.59 4.92
C ASP A 494 7.76 24.94 3.73
N PRO A 495 7.35 25.79 2.81
CA PRO A 495 8.17 26.18 1.67
C PRO A 495 9.43 26.96 2.06
N ALA A 496 9.54 27.45 3.29
CA ALA A 496 10.75 28.09 3.81
C ALA A 496 11.82 27.06 4.27
N ASN A 497 11.51 25.78 4.23
CA ASN A 497 12.46 24.72 4.56
C ASN A 497 13.62 24.67 3.56
N VAL A 498 14.79 24.35 4.07
CA VAL A 498 15.99 24.17 3.26
C VAL A 498 16.28 22.68 3.13
N ILE A 499 16.26 22.16 1.91
CA ILE A 499 16.60 20.78 1.62
C ILE A 499 18.10 20.70 1.36
N ARG A 500 18.80 19.73 1.97
CA ARG A 500 20.25 19.51 1.83
C ARG A 500 20.56 18.02 1.82
N THR A 501 21.65 17.68 1.14
CA THR A 501 22.24 16.34 1.18
C THR A 501 23.24 16.27 2.33
N ALA A 502 23.25 15.15 3.03
CA ALA A 502 24.24 14.83 4.04
C ALA A 502 25.49 14.18 3.39
N ALA A 503 26.64 14.28 4.04
CA ALA A 503 27.76 13.42 3.77
C ALA A 503 27.48 11.97 4.25
N PRO A 504 28.27 10.96 3.81
CA PRO A 504 28.22 9.65 4.42
C PRO A 504 28.43 9.73 5.94
N ASP A 505 27.68 8.97 6.71
CA ASP A 505 27.71 8.95 8.18
C ASP A 505 27.30 10.27 8.88
N GLU A 506 26.74 11.22 8.12
CA GLU A 506 26.23 12.47 8.68
C GLU A 506 24.71 12.38 8.86
N SER A 507 24.23 12.70 10.04
CA SER A 507 22.80 12.76 10.37
C SER A 507 22.16 14.06 9.85
N CYS A 508 20.83 14.05 9.68
CA CYS A 508 20.14 15.28 9.30
C CYS A 508 20.18 16.36 10.38
N GLN A 509 20.32 15.96 11.65
CA GLN A 509 20.52 16.91 12.74
C GLN A 509 21.84 17.68 12.57
N GLU A 510 22.95 16.97 12.29
CA GLU A 510 24.27 17.58 12.06
C GLU A 510 24.28 18.47 10.82
N VAL A 511 23.63 18.04 9.70
CA VAL A 511 23.48 18.88 8.50
C VAL A 511 22.80 20.20 8.84
N CYS A 512 21.71 20.18 9.60
CA CYS A 512 20.97 21.38 9.95
C CYS A 512 21.72 22.27 10.95
N GLU A 513 22.45 21.67 11.88
CA GLU A 513 23.34 22.40 12.79
C GLU A 513 24.46 23.10 12.03
N ARG A 514 25.10 22.42 11.07
CA ARG A 514 26.15 22.99 10.20
C ARG A 514 25.64 24.13 9.32
N LEU A 515 24.37 24.08 8.92
CA LEU A 515 23.73 25.14 8.15
C LEU A 515 23.42 26.37 9.00
N SER A 516 23.37 26.22 10.33
CA SER A 516 23.02 27.30 11.25
C SER A 516 24.11 28.36 11.33
N THR A 517 23.69 29.62 11.42
CA THR A 517 24.57 30.77 11.61
C THR A 517 24.27 31.45 12.94
N THR A 518 25.05 32.47 13.31
CA THR A 518 24.79 33.28 14.51
C THR A 518 23.44 33.99 14.47
N THR A 519 22.93 34.26 13.26
CA THR A 519 21.66 35.00 13.07
C THR A 519 20.48 34.10 12.72
N GLN A 520 20.73 32.88 12.24
CA GLN A 520 19.68 31.96 11.79
C GLN A 520 19.99 30.53 12.22
N ARG A 521 19.17 29.99 13.08
CA ARG A 521 19.26 28.60 13.54
C ARG A 521 18.37 27.69 12.69
N TYR A 522 18.92 26.55 12.29
CA TYR A 522 18.18 25.48 11.63
C TYR A 522 18.15 24.23 12.51
N VAL A 523 17.05 23.52 12.44
CA VAL A 523 16.86 22.21 13.11
C VAL A 523 16.27 21.23 12.13
N CYS A 524 16.61 19.95 12.26
CA CYS A 524 15.92 18.92 11.50
C CYS A 524 14.50 18.75 12.04
N ASP A 525 13.52 18.71 11.14
CA ASP A 525 12.11 18.50 11.46
C ASP A 525 11.63 17.17 10.87
N MET A 526 11.37 16.18 11.71
CA MET A 526 10.92 14.84 11.30
C MET A 526 9.60 14.88 10.55
N ASN A 527 8.70 15.82 10.90
CA ASN A 527 7.42 15.96 10.20
C ASN A 527 7.61 16.49 8.78
N GLN A 528 8.59 17.36 8.58
CA GLN A 528 8.92 17.91 7.28
C GLN A 528 9.76 16.92 6.46
N LEU A 529 10.63 16.16 7.10
CA LEU A 529 11.47 15.15 6.47
C LEU A 529 10.65 14.07 5.73
N GLN A 530 9.45 13.77 6.21
CA GLN A 530 8.54 12.81 5.58
C GLN A 530 8.09 13.25 4.18
N PHE A 531 7.98 14.54 3.90
CA PHE A 531 7.56 15.03 2.59
C PHE A 531 8.62 14.76 1.51
N VAL A 532 9.90 14.74 1.86
CA VAL A 532 10.99 14.45 0.93
C VAL A 532 11.36 12.97 0.87
N ASN A 533 10.75 12.12 1.69
CA ASN A 533 10.96 10.68 1.71
C ASN A 533 10.22 9.98 0.56
N ARG A 534 10.58 10.33 -0.68
CA ARG A 534 9.96 9.89 -1.93
C ARG A 534 11.00 9.75 -3.03
N CYS A 535 10.78 8.84 -3.94
CA CYS A 535 11.64 8.63 -5.10
C CYS A 535 11.80 9.91 -5.94
N THR A 536 10.72 10.63 -6.21
CA THR A 536 10.71 11.87 -6.98
C THR A 536 11.63 12.93 -6.38
N GLN A 537 11.62 13.07 -5.07
CA GLN A 537 12.50 14.04 -4.40
C GLN A 537 13.97 13.57 -4.39
N LEU A 538 14.24 12.30 -4.12
CA LEU A 538 15.59 11.75 -4.15
C LEU A 538 16.26 11.93 -5.51
N LYS A 539 15.56 11.66 -6.60
CA LYS A 539 16.07 11.82 -7.99
C LYS A 539 16.45 13.26 -8.35
N ARG A 540 16.01 14.26 -7.59
CA ARG A 540 16.39 15.67 -7.80
C ARG A 540 17.74 16.02 -7.20
N PHE A 541 18.18 15.27 -6.20
CA PHE A 541 19.39 15.56 -5.44
C PHE A 541 20.49 14.51 -5.63
N PHE A 542 20.11 13.31 -6.05
CA PHE A 542 21.01 12.18 -6.25
C PHE A 542 20.83 11.56 -7.64
N PRO A 543 21.88 10.95 -8.18
CA PRO A 543 21.82 10.36 -9.52
C PRO A 543 20.89 9.14 -9.61
N CYS A 544 20.69 8.42 -8.50
CA CYS A 544 19.82 7.21 -8.42
C CYS A 544 19.99 6.31 -9.66
N GLU A 545 21.21 5.95 -10.02
CA GLU A 545 21.57 5.28 -11.29
C GLU A 545 20.84 3.95 -11.46
N ARG A 546 20.58 3.30 -10.35
CA ARG A 546 19.86 2.02 -10.27
C ARG A 546 18.37 2.19 -9.94
N GLY A 547 17.87 3.43 -9.94
CA GLY A 547 16.48 3.74 -9.60
C GLY A 547 16.24 3.89 -8.10
N CYS A 548 14.97 3.79 -7.72
CA CYS A 548 14.56 3.84 -6.32
C CYS A 548 14.10 2.47 -5.86
N ALA A 549 14.29 2.19 -4.57
CA ALA A 549 13.75 1.02 -3.91
C ALA A 549 13.09 1.40 -2.58
N HIS A 550 12.03 0.70 -2.25
CA HIS A 550 11.37 0.83 -0.95
C HIS A 550 12.13 -0.02 0.08
N GLU A 551 12.53 0.61 1.17
CA GLU A 551 13.27 -0.05 2.25
C GLU A 551 12.73 0.35 3.63
N VAL A 552 13.15 -0.39 4.65
CA VAL A 552 12.80 -0.12 6.05
C VAL A 552 14.05 0.35 6.79
N GLY A 553 14.13 1.65 7.08
CA GLY A 553 15.27 2.25 7.79
C GLY A 553 14.90 3.58 8.42
N GLN A 554 15.53 3.89 9.54
CA GLN A 554 15.34 5.17 10.23
C GLN A 554 16.18 6.29 9.62
N ASP A 555 17.17 5.94 8.80
CA ASP A 555 18.04 6.84 8.06
C ASP A 555 17.42 7.36 6.74
N LEU A 556 16.30 6.80 6.31
CA LEU A 556 15.64 7.20 5.07
C LEU A 556 15.15 8.67 5.11
N PRO A 557 15.06 9.34 3.98
CA PRO A 557 15.43 8.94 2.61
C PRO A 557 16.93 9.06 2.34
N VAL A 558 17.49 8.11 1.58
CA VAL A 558 18.94 8.04 1.33
C VAL A 558 19.29 7.67 -0.12
N TYR A 559 20.52 8.00 -0.51
CA TYR A 559 21.23 7.45 -1.66
C TYR A 559 22.38 6.57 -1.18
N VAL A 560 22.54 5.39 -1.76
CA VAL A 560 23.62 4.45 -1.43
C VAL A 560 24.81 4.74 -2.36
N ASN A 561 25.87 5.34 -1.82
CA ASN A 561 27.01 5.80 -2.59
C ASN A 561 28.26 4.91 -2.50
N THR A 562 28.25 3.88 -1.68
CA THR A 562 29.41 3.02 -1.42
C THR A 562 29.29 1.68 -2.14
N THR A 563 30.41 1.03 -2.42
CA THR A 563 30.52 -0.27 -3.13
C THR A 563 29.95 -1.43 -2.31
N ILE A 564 28.64 -1.41 -2.12
CA ILE A 564 27.86 -2.52 -1.57
C ILE A 564 26.81 -2.97 -2.60
N LYS A 565 26.17 -4.11 -2.35
CA LYS A 565 25.17 -4.70 -3.26
C LYS A 565 24.08 -3.72 -3.71
N THR A 566 23.74 -2.74 -2.88
CA THR A 566 22.71 -1.72 -3.13
C THR A 566 23.26 -0.38 -3.62
N GLN A 567 24.55 -0.28 -3.98
CA GLN A 567 25.15 0.94 -4.52
C GLN A 567 24.36 1.48 -5.72
N GLY A 568 24.19 2.79 -5.79
CA GLY A 568 23.46 3.45 -6.88
C GLY A 568 21.93 3.49 -6.72
N TYR A 569 21.40 2.87 -5.67
CA TYR A 569 19.97 3.01 -5.35
C TYR A 569 19.69 4.25 -4.53
N CYS A 570 18.51 4.83 -4.78
CA CYS A 570 17.83 5.72 -3.86
C CYS A 570 16.81 4.93 -3.05
N LEU A 571 16.93 4.98 -1.72
CA LEU A 571 16.06 4.23 -0.82
C LEU A 571 15.10 5.17 -0.09
N TYR A 572 13.83 4.81 -0.05
CA TYR A 572 12.79 5.58 0.63
C TYR A 572 11.79 4.63 1.30
N SER A 573 10.95 5.15 2.18
CA SER A 573 9.89 4.38 2.81
C SER A 573 8.67 5.25 3.07
N THR A 574 7.51 4.70 2.79
CA THR A 574 6.23 5.22 3.26
C THR A 574 5.84 4.67 4.63
N ASP A 575 6.51 3.61 5.09
CA ASP A 575 6.13 2.80 6.25
C ASP A 575 6.86 3.18 7.53
N VAL A 576 8.00 3.86 7.43
CA VAL A 576 8.83 4.22 8.58
C VAL A 576 8.97 5.73 8.67
N GLN A 577 8.79 6.28 9.87
CA GLN A 577 9.13 7.67 10.11
C GLN A 577 10.66 7.82 10.16
N PRO A 578 11.26 8.67 9.30
CA PRO A 578 12.67 8.95 9.34
C PRO A 578 13.04 9.71 10.61
N LEU A 579 14.16 9.37 11.22
CA LEU A 579 14.69 10.06 12.39
C LEU A 579 15.76 11.09 12.00
N CYS A 580 15.84 12.17 12.72
CA CYS A 580 16.81 13.25 12.46
C CYS A 580 18.25 12.89 12.83
N ASP A 581 18.44 12.13 13.89
CA ASP A 581 19.72 11.81 14.51
C ASP A 581 20.35 10.48 14.06
N TYR A 582 19.74 9.84 13.07
CA TYR A 582 20.24 8.57 12.55
C TYR A 582 21.13 8.78 11.33
N ALA A 583 22.26 8.06 11.23
CA ALA A 583 23.18 8.08 10.10
C ALA A 583 23.75 6.69 9.85
N VAL A 584 24.16 6.43 8.61
CA VAL A 584 24.81 5.17 8.20
C VAL A 584 25.95 5.50 7.24
N THR A 585 27.10 4.85 7.45
CA THR A 585 28.37 5.12 6.74
C THR A 585 28.30 4.88 5.23
N VAL A 586 27.35 4.03 4.79
CA VAL A 586 27.22 3.65 3.37
C VAL A 586 26.16 4.45 2.61
N THR A 587 25.49 5.38 3.29
CA THR A 587 24.39 6.17 2.71
C THR A 587 24.61 7.66 2.85
N GLN A 588 24.04 8.42 1.90
CA GLN A 588 23.90 9.88 1.97
C GLN A 588 22.43 10.22 2.11
N ARG A 589 22.08 10.98 3.13
CA ARG A 589 20.71 11.34 3.44
C ARG A 589 20.24 12.57 2.67
N LEU A 590 18.92 12.63 2.41
CA LEU A 590 18.24 13.86 2.01
C LEU A 590 17.57 14.46 3.25
N CYS A 591 17.99 15.64 3.66
CA CYS A 591 17.61 16.28 4.91
C CYS A 591 16.75 17.52 4.68
N VAL A 592 15.81 17.78 5.60
CA VAL A 592 14.98 18.99 5.64
C VAL A 592 15.32 19.76 6.90
N CYS A 593 15.80 20.97 6.73
CA CYS A 593 16.17 21.89 7.80
C CYS A 593 15.15 23.03 7.89
N SER A 594 14.48 23.13 9.03
CA SER A 594 13.47 24.14 9.33
C SER A 594 14.02 25.18 10.28
N THR A 595 13.61 26.42 10.14
CA THR A 595 13.85 27.43 11.17
C THR A 595 12.94 27.15 12.36
N PRO A 596 13.43 27.20 13.61
CA PRO A 596 12.60 27.05 14.80
C PRO A 596 11.70 28.28 14.96
N GLN A 597 10.71 28.40 14.13
CA GLN A 597 9.60 29.31 14.37
C GLN A 597 8.68 28.61 15.37
N VAL A 598 8.23 29.35 16.39
CA VAL A 598 7.13 28.93 17.24
C VAL A 598 5.87 28.92 16.37
N ARG A 599 5.78 27.95 15.46
CA ARG A 599 4.54 27.67 14.78
C ARG A 599 3.70 26.91 15.78
N ASN A 600 2.64 27.54 16.24
CA ASN A 600 1.49 26.88 16.82
C ASN A 600 0.84 25.98 15.74
N TYR A 601 1.59 24.96 15.28
CA TYR A 601 0.91 23.75 14.85
C TYR A 601 0.14 23.35 16.09
N GLY A 602 -1.15 23.17 16.08
CA GLY A 602 -1.94 22.65 17.20
C GLY A 602 -1.50 21.25 17.66
N PHE A 603 -0.27 20.91 17.32
CA PHE A 603 0.52 19.74 17.61
C PHE A 603 1.67 20.09 18.54
N LYS A 604 1.61 19.48 19.71
CA LYS A 604 2.87 19.16 20.40
C LYS A 604 3.66 18.28 19.45
N PRO A 605 4.92 18.63 19.12
CA PRO A 605 5.79 17.72 18.39
C PRO A 605 5.70 16.38 19.09
N LEU A 606 5.62 15.30 18.31
CA LEU A 606 5.72 13.97 18.85
C LEU A 606 7.08 13.87 19.52
N VAL A 607 7.12 14.04 20.80
CA VAL A 607 8.18 13.46 21.60
C VAL A 607 7.81 11.98 21.60
N LEU A 608 8.32 11.25 20.58
CA LEU A 608 8.38 9.81 20.66
C LEU A 608 9.08 9.52 21.97
N ARG A 609 8.34 9.05 22.96
CA ARG A 609 8.97 8.41 24.11
C ARG A 609 9.67 7.22 23.51
N GLU A 610 11.01 7.29 23.44
CA GLU A 610 11.85 6.15 23.10
C GLU A 610 11.23 4.93 23.78
N THR A 611 10.87 3.92 23.01
CA THR A 611 10.44 2.67 23.61
C THR A 611 11.58 2.17 24.45
N ASN A 612 11.30 1.47 25.56
CA ASN A 612 12.36 0.90 26.41
C ASN A 612 13.35 0.07 25.60
N LEU A 613 12.92 -0.52 24.49
CA LEU A 613 13.76 -1.29 23.58
C LEU A 613 14.70 -0.41 22.75
N GLU A 614 14.23 0.74 22.27
CA GLU A 614 15.05 1.71 21.54
C GLU A 614 16.09 2.34 22.45
N LEU A 615 15.69 2.68 23.69
CA LEU A 615 16.59 3.18 24.73
C LEU A 615 17.69 2.14 25.08
N LEU A 616 17.33 0.86 25.21
CA LEU A 616 18.25 -0.25 25.46
C LEU A 616 19.21 -0.45 24.27
N ASN A 617 18.70 -0.42 23.04
CA ASN A 617 19.51 -0.56 21.84
C ASN A 617 20.48 0.62 21.68
N ARG A 618 20.05 1.85 21.99
CA ARG A 618 20.91 3.05 21.99
C ARG A 618 22.01 2.96 23.05
N LYS A 619 21.69 2.46 24.26
CA LYS A 619 22.67 2.25 25.33
C LYS A 619 23.69 1.16 24.95
N ARG A 620 23.25 0.04 24.34
CA ARG A 620 24.16 -1.01 23.84
C ARG A 620 25.10 -0.50 22.75
N ARG A 621 24.62 0.28 21.78
CA ARG A 621 25.46 0.86 20.71
C ARG A 621 26.49 1.86 21.25
N LYS A 622 26.20 2.53 22.37
CA LYS A 622 27.13 3.47 23.02
C LYS A 622 28.06 2.80 24.03
N GLY A 623 28.05 1.47 24.14
CA GLY A 623 28.86 0.75 25.12
C GLY A 623 28.51 1.06 26.58
N LEU A 624 27.27 1.54 26.82
CA LEU A 624 26.77 1.89 28.15
C LEU A 624 25.96 0.76 28.80
N LEU A 625 25.91 -0.40 28.15
CA LEU A 625 25.33 -1.67 28.62
C LEU A 625 26.10 -2.84 28.01
#